data_4e94b970117144b914ac7b9a415b42e8
#
_entry.id   4e94b970117144b914ac7b9a415b42e8
#
_cell.length_a   1.000
_cell.length_b   1.000
_cell.length_c   1.000
_cell.angle_alpha   90.00
_cell.angle_beta   90.00
_cell.angle_gamma   90.00
#
_symmetry.space_group_name_H-M   'P 1'
#
loop_
_entity.id
_entity.type
_entity.pdbx_description
1 polymer ?
#
loop_
_entity_poly.entity_id
_entity_poly.type
_entity_poly.pdbx_seq_one_letter_code
_entity_poly.pdbx_strand_id
1 'polypeptide(L)'
;MPEPVSDLIVPDLIVTDLTVVALQGIPEVTAGDDLARLLLDSAAHSGPVLGTGLRTGDIVVVSSKVVSKALGLTAPADQRDRTVAAQTVRVVAERRTPRGLAQVVESAAGPVMAAAGVDASNAAPGVVLLLSADGDDAARRLRASLVSQGAPLVGVVITDTAGRAWRTGQTDFALGCAGLQPIDDLRGMPDASGALLEVTERAVADQIAAAADLVKAKASGVPAAVVRGLSSLVTEDDGPGATALLREPSSDWFRYGHVEAVGAALGVPTGVEVPGVGPEPLQHKAQRALNVALHSGVDCSGVVQPGDQSCDITLTAGDEFDCGVLTARLQAALWAEDLQGRVRRDGLSAVVTAYW
;
A
#
# COMPACT_ATOMS: atom_id res chain seq x y z
N MET A 1 -0.25 -30.38 -31.50
CA MET A 1 0.57 -29.17 -31.74
C MET A 1 -0.37 -27.99 -31.55
N PRO A 2 -0.25 -27.17 -30.52
CA PRO A 2 -1.02 -25.92 -30.44
C PRO A 2 -0.45 -24.96 -31.50
N GLU A 3 -1.34 -24.27 -32.19
CA GLU A 3 -0.97 -23.23 -33.16
C GLU A 3 -0.21 -22.10 -32.45
N PRO A 4 0.76 -21.44 -33.08
CA PRO A 4 1.44 -20.30 -32.53
C PRO A 4 0.42 -19.16 -32.40
N VAL A 5 0.26 -18.65 -31.18
CA VAL A 5 -0.41 -17.39 -30.91
C VAL A 5 0.33 -16.33 -31.72
N SER A 6 -0.39 -15.67 -32.64
CA SER A 6 0.16 -14.60 -33.46
C SER A 6 0.71 -13.50 -32.57
N ASP A 7 2.01 -13.23 -32.68
CA ASP A 7 2.72 -12.15 -32.04
C ASP A 7 2.06 -10.80 -32.42
N LEU A 8 1.15 -10.34 -31.61
CA LEU A 8 0.80 -8.94 -31.55
C LEU A 8 2.00 -8.23 -30.89
N ILE A 9 2.99 -7.87 -31.71
CA ILE A 9 4.03 -6.92 -31.32
C ILE A 9 3.28 -5.60 -31.06
N VAL A 10 2.98 -5.32 -29.79
CA VAL A 10 2.50 -3.99 -29.37
C VAL A 10 3.71 -3.06 -29.55
N PRO A 11 3.65 -2.05 -30.43
CA PRO A 11 4.77 -1.15 -30.59
C PRO A 11 5.05 -0.44 -29.26
N ASP A 12 6.34 -0.25 -28.94
CA ASP A 12 6.76 0.53 -27.77
C ASP A 12 5.99 1.86 -27.69
N LEU A 13 5.54 2.21 -26.51
CA LEU A 13 4.83 3.47 -26.27
C LEU A 13 5.77 4.64 -26.57
N ILE A 14 5.74 5.17 -27.79
CA ILE A 14 6.49 6.36 -28.16
C ILE A 14 5.70 7.59 -27.73
N VAL A 15 6.09 8.19 -26.60
CA VAL A 15 5.56 9.44 -26.10
C VAL A 15 6.48 10.56 -26.56
N THR A 16 6.01 11.39 -27.48
CA THR A 16 6.76 12.56 -27.96
C THR A 16 6.52 13.79 -27.12
N ASP A 17 5.29 13.95 -26.62
CA ASP A 17 4.87 15.08 -25.79
C ASP A 17 3.94 14.61 -24.67
N LEU A 18 4.24 15.00 -23.45
CA LEU A 18 3.39 14.79 -22.29
C LEU A 18 2.96 16.13 -21.71
N THR A 19 1.66 16.33 -21.59
CA THR A 19 1.10 17.53 -20.98
C THR A 19 0.30 17.15 -19.74
N VAL A 20 0.59 17.78 -18.61
CA VAL A 20 -0.13 17.59 -17.34
C VAL A 20 -0.75 18.91 -16.91
N VAL A 21 -2.07 18.95 -16.76
CA VAL A 21 -2.83 20.16 -16.46
C VAL A 21 -3.66 19.98 -15.19
N ALA A 22 -3.44 20.86 -14.23
CA ALA A 22 -4.23 20.91 -13.00
C ALA A 22 -5.69 21.30 -13.27
N LEU A 23 -6.65 20.59 -12.71
CA LEU A 23 -8.06 20.95 -12.73
C LEU A 23 -8.37 21.90 -11.57
N GLN A 24 -8.43 23.20 -11.91
CA GLN A 24 -8.64 24.28 -10.93
C GLN A 24 -10.12 24.57 -10.70
N GLY A 25 -10.42 25.26 -9.59
CA GLY A 25 -11.77 25.74 -9.30
C GLY A 25 -12.77 24.65 -8.85
N ILE A 26 -12.31 23.45 -8.55
CA ILE A 26 -13.15 22.41 -7.92
C ILE A 26 -13.44 22.87 -6.48
N PRO A 27 -14.71 23.00 -6.09
CA PRO A 27 -15.08 23.42 -4.73
C PRO A 27 -14.74 22.33 -3.70
N GLU A 28 -14.93 22.65 -2.41
CA GLU A 28 -14.87 21.62 -1.37
C GLU A 28 -15.91 20.52 -1.66
N VAL A 29 -15.44 19.29 -1.83
CA VAL A 29 -16.28 18.12 -2.15
C VAL A 29 -16.87 17.55 -0.88
N THR A 30 -18.17 17.25 -0.91
CA THR A 30 -18.94 16.66 0.19
C THR A 30 -19.66 15.39 -0.25
N ALA A 31 -20.17 14.63 0.72
CA ALA A 31 -20.86 13.38 0.43
C ALA A 31 -22.12 13.61 -0.45
N GLY A 32 -22.17 12.85 -1.54
CA GLY A 32 -23.26 12.92 -2.53
C GLY A 32 -23.01 13.89 -3.67
N ASP A 33 -21.90 14.64 -3.67
CA ASP A 33 -21.57 15.52 -4.81
C ASP A 33 -21.29 14.70 -6.08
N ASP A 34 -21.73 15.22 -7.21
CA ASP A 34 -21.45 14.66 -8.54
C ASP A 34 -20.01 15.03 -8.96
N LEU A 35 -19.07 14.18 -8.55
CA LEU A 35 -17.65 14.40 -8.83
C LEU A 35 -17.35 14.47 -10.32
N ALA A 36 -18.03 13.68 -11.16
CA ALA A 36 -17.86 13.72 -12.62
C ALA A 36 -18.22 15.09 -13.17
N ARG A 37 -19.34 15.68 -12.74
CA ARG A 37 -19.77 17.01 -13.14
C ARG A 37 -18.75 18.08 -12.73
N LEU A 38 -18.27 18.02 -11.49
CA LEU A 38 -17.25 18.97 -11.01
C LEU A 38 -15.95 18.91 -11.83
N LEU A 39 -15.52 17.69 -12.19
CA LEU A 39 -14.33 17.48 -13.03
C LEU A 39 -14.53 18.01 -14.45
N LEU A 40 -15.68 17.77 -15.08
CA LEU A 40 -16.01 18.27 -16.41
C LEU A 40 -16.07 19.79 -16.45
N ASP A 41 -16.75 20.41 -15.48
CA ASP A 41 -16.85 21.86 -15.38
C ASP A 41 -15.47 22.49 -15.17
N SER A 42 -14.63 21.90 -14.31
CA SER A 42 -13.25 22.34 -14.13
C SER A 42 -12.42 22.20 -15.41
N ALA A 43 -12.52 21.07 -16.10
CA ALA A 43 -11.78 20.84 -17.34
C ALA A 43 -12.11 21.88 -18.44
N ALA A 44 -13.39 22.27 -18.54
CA ALA A 44 -13.84 23.30 -19.48
C ALA A 44 -13.27 24.69 -19.20
N HIS A 45 -12.82 24.95 -17.95
CA HIS A 45 -12.32 26.26 -17.52
C HIS A 45 -10.80 26.25 -17.18
N SER A 46 -10.10 25.12 -17.33
CA SER A 46 -8.69 24.97 -16.93
C SER A 46 -7.68 25.51 -17.94
N GLY A 47 -8.01 26.61 -18.61
CA GLY A 47 -7.08 27.40 -19.40
C GLY A 47 -6.87 26.90 -20.84
N PRO A 48 -5.95 27.58 -21.60
CA PRO A 48 -5.84 27.36 -23.03
C PRO A 48 -5.31 25.99 -23.44
N VAL A 49 -4.63 25.30 -22.55
CA VAL A 49 -4.04 23.97 -22.84
C VAL A 49 -5.11 22.89 -23.01
N LEU A 50 -6.13 22.88 -22.15
CA LEU A 50 -7.28 21.98 -22.29
C LEU A 50 -8.29 22.49 -23.33
N GLY A 51 -8.27 23.81 -23.62
CA GLY A 51 -9.19 24.44 -24.57
C GLY A 51 -10.64 24.34 -24.09
N THR A 52 -11.48 23.59 -24.81
CA THR A 52 -12.91 23.43 -24.46
C THR A 52 -13.19 22.23 -23.56
N GLY A 53 -12.14 21.58 -22.99
CA GLY A 53 -12.31 20.46 -22.06
C GLY A 53 -11.52 19.21 -22.44
N LEU A 54 -12.04 18.06 -22.01
CA LEU A 54 -11.42 16.75 -22.23
C LEU A 54 -11.46 16.35 -23.72
N ARG A 55 -10.47 15.57 -24.15
CA ARG A 55 -10.36 14.98 -25.49
C ARG A 55 -10.25 13.47 -25.39
N THR A 56 -10.59 12.78 -26.46
CA THR A 56 -10.33 11.34 -26.59
C THR A 56 -8.86 11.04 -26.32
N GLY A 57 -8.61 10.06 -25.45
CA GLY A 57 -7.26 9.66 -25.06
C GLY A 57 -6.66 10.46 -23.90
N ASP A 58 -7.39 11.42 -23.31
CA ASP A 58 -6.98 12.05 -22.06
C ASP A 58 -7.14 11.08 -20.89
N ILE A 59 -6.31 11.25 -19.85
CA ILE A 59 -6.41 10.50 -18.59
C ILE A 59 -6.73 11.49 -17.47
N VAL A 60 -7.86 11.29 -16.81
CA VAL A 60 -8.30 12.08 -15.66
C VAL A 60 -7.73 11.46 -14.40
N VAL A 61 -6.87 12.18 -13.70
CA VAL A 61 -6.22 11.73 -12.46
C VAL A 61 -6.82 12.44 -11.28
N VAL A 62 -7.34 11.67 -10.31
CA VAL A 62 -8.13 12.19 -9.19
C VAL A 62 -7.58 11.68 -7.87
N SER A 63 -7.41 12.57 -6.88
CA SER A 63 -7.02 12.17 -5.52
C SER A 63 -8.10 11.30 -4.86
N SER A 64 -7.69 10.21 -4.21
CA SER A 64 -8.57 9.35 -3.39
C SER A 64 -9.40 10.14 -2.38
N LYS A 65 -8.85 11.23 -1.84
CA LYS A 65 -9.52 12.05 -0.81
C LYS A 65 -10.85 12.65 -1.30
N VAL A 66 -10.90 13.18 -2.52
CA VAL A 66 -12.17 13.73 -3.05
C VAL A 66 -13.12 12.64 -3.46
N VAL A 67 -12.63 11.49 -3.89
CA VAL A 67 -13.45 10.29 -4.12
C VAL A 67 -14.05 9.82 -2.79
N SER A 68 -13.24 9.72 -1.73
CA SER A 68 -13.71 9.35 -0.39
C SER A 68 -14.76 10.33 0.15
N LYS A 69 -14.54 11.64 -0.04
CA LYS A 69 -15.51 12.68 0.35
C LYS A 69 -16.85 12.51 -0.39
N ALA A 70 -16.81 12.41 -1.71
CA ALA A 70 -18.00 12.24 -2.54
C ALA A 70 -18.79 10.97 -2.17
N LEU A 71 -18.08 9.88 -1.83
CA LEU A 71 -18.68 8.61 -1.40
C LEU A 71 -19.07 8.60 0.09
N GLY A 72 -18.75 9.64 0.88
CA GLY A 72 -19.03 9.69 2.31
C GLY A 72 -18.19 8.70 3.14
N LEU A 73 -17.03 8.29 2.66
CA LEU A 73 -16.12 7.35 3.35
C LEU A 73 -15.33 8.08 4.44
N THR A 74 -15.98 8.31 5.56
CA THR A 74 -15.43 9.10 6.68
C THR A 74 -15.66 8.39 8.02
N ALA A 75 -14.82 8.73 9.01
CA ALA A 75 -15.00 8.31 10.39
C ALA A 75 -14.63 9.45 11.35
N PRO A 76 -15.10 9.42 12.61
CA PRO A 76 -14.67 10.38 13.65
C PRO A 76 -13.17 10.27 13.91
N ALA A 77 -12.48 11.41 14.06
CA ALA A 77 -11.03 11.45 14.26
C ALA A 77 -10.59 10.82 15.59
N ASP A 78 -11.45 10.87 16.63
CA ASP A 78 -11.22 10.21 17.92
C ASP A 78 -11.30 8.67 17.84
N GLN A 79 -11.87 8.13 16.75
CA GLN A 79 -11.90 6.70 16.46
C GLN A 79 -10.83 6.26 15.42
N ARG A 80 -9.87 7.13 15.10
CA ARG A 80 -8.88 6.88 14.06
C ARG A 80 -8.17 5.53 14.23
N ASP A 81 -7.69 5.20 15.41
CA ASP A 81 -6.93 3.96 15.63
C ASP A 81 -7.81 2.71 15.45
N ARG A 82 -9.06 2.77 15.90
CA ARG A 82 -10.06 1.72 15.65
C ARG A 82 -10.38 1.60 14.16
N THR A 83 -10.44 2.72 13.45
CA THR A 83 -10.68 2.75 12.00
C THR A 83 -9.50 2.15 11.25
N VAL A 84 -8.26 2.51 11.62
CA VAL A 84 -7.05 1.89 11.04
C VAL A 84 -7.06 0.39 11.26
N ALA A 85 -7.38 -0.08 12.48
CA ALA A 85 -7.47 -1.51 12.77
C ALA A 85 -8.51 -2.22 11.89
N ALA A 86 -9.68 -1.60 11.69
CA ALA A 86 -10.75 -2.16 10.85
C ALA A 86 -10.39 -2.18 9.34
N GLN A 87 -9.49 -1.29 8.89
CA GLN A 87 -9.02 -1.22 7.51
C GLN A 87 -7.71 -1.99 7.29
N THR A 88 -7.18 -2.67 8.30
CA THR A 88 -5.94 -3.43 8.23
C THR A 88 -6.23 -4.91 8.05
N VAL A 89 -5.65 -5.51 7.00
CA VAL A 89 -5.66 -6.98 6.79
C VAL A 89 -4.59 -7.63 7.68
N ARG A 90 -3.35 -7.09 7.63
CA ARG A 90 -2.24 -7.53 8.49
C ARG A 90 -1.21 -6.42 8.68
N VAL A 91 -0.46 -6.48 9.77
CA VAL A 91 0.70 -5.62 10.00
C VAL A 91 1.91 -6.22 9.29
N VAL A 92 2.51 -5.44 8.38
CA VAL A 92 3.70 -5.87 7.62
C VAL A 92 4.98 -5.46 8.33
N ALA A 93 5.04 -4.22 8.81
CA ALA A 93 6.21 -3.73 9.53
C ALA A 93 5.80 -2.69 10.56
N GLU A 94 6.57 -2.61 11.65
CA GLU A 94 6.39 -1.57 12.66
C GLU A 94 7.73 -1.05 13.17
N ARG A 95 7.72 0.19 13.64
CA ARG A 95 8.89 0.81 14.27
C ARG A 95 8.47 1.87 15.27
N ARG A 96 9.14 1.87 16.41
CA ARG A 96 9.05 3.00 17.35
C ARG A 96 9.77 4.21 16.79
N THR A 97 9.10 5.35 16.84
CA THR A 97 9.62 6.65 16.42
C THR A 97 9.47 7.65 17.57
N PRO A 98 10.14 8.80 17.56
CA PRO A 98 9.91 9.87 18.55
C PRO A 98 8.46 10.37 18.59
N ARG A 99 7.65 10.10 17.55
CA ARG A 99 6.24 10.48 17.44
C ARG A 99 5.27 9.36 17.86
N GLY A 100 5.78 8.22 18.31
CA GLY A 100 5.00 7.03 18.63
C GLY A 100 5.27 5.87 17.70
N LEU A 101 4.42 4.84 17.74
CA LEU A 101 4.51 3.68 16.88
C LEU A 101 4.08 4.04 15.46
N ALA A 102 4.92 3.70 14.48
CA ALA A 102 4.60 3.75 13.06
C ALA A 102 4.42 2.32 12.55
N GLN A 103 3.31 2.05 11.87
CA GLN A 103 3.02 0.76 11.26
C GLN A 103 2.76 0.92 9.77
N VAL A 104 3.31 -0.01 8.99
CA VAL A 104 3.00 -0.26 7.60
C VAL A 104 2.16 -1.52 7.56
N VAL A 105 1.01 -1.46 6.94
CA VAL A 105 0.01 -2.52 6.95
C VAL A 105 -0.47 -2.83 5.54
N GLU A 106 -0.91 -4.04 5.31
CA GLU A 106 -1.70 -4.38 4.14
C GLU A 106 -3.10 -3.82 4.36
N SER A 107 -3.50 -2.88 3.50
CA SER A 107 -4.79 -2.21 3.57
C SER A 107 -5.90 -3.08 2.98
N ALA A 108 -7.11 -2.97 3.51
CA ALA A 108 -8.31 -3.54 2.88
C ALA A 108 -8.55 -3.01 1.45
N ALA A 109 -7.98 -1.86 1.10
CA ALA A 109 -7.96 -1.33 -0.26
C ALA A 109 -6.89 -1.98 -1.18
N GLY A 110 -6.10 -2.94 -0.68
CA GLY A 110 -5.10 -3.72 -1.42
C GLY A 110 -3.64 -3.33 -1.14
N PRO A 111 -3.20 -2.09 -1.28
CA PRO A 111 -1.79 -1.74 -1.15
C PRO A 111 -1.24 -1.89 0.28
N VAL A 112 0.08 -2.18 0.35
CA VAL A 112 0.84 -2.11 1.61
C VAL A 112 1.26 -0.65 1.85
N MET A 113 0.73 -0.04 2.92
CA MET A 113 0.90 1.38 3.18
C MET A 113 0.78 1.75 4.66
N ALA A 114 1.13 2.98 5.02
CA ALA A 114 1.02 3.46 6.38
C ALA A 114 -0.46 3.65 6.78
N ALA A 115 -0.80 3.23 8.00
CA ALA A 115 -2.12 3.46 8.62
C ALA A 115 -3.33 3.06 7.74
N ALA A 116 -3.17 2.03 6.90
CA ALA A 116 -4.19 1.54 5.95
C ALA A 116 -4.79 2.64 5.05
N GLY A 117 -4.09 3.74 4.83
CA GLY A 117 -4.57 4.90 4.06
C GLY A 117 -5.57 5.80 4.80
N VAL A 118 -5.82 5.58 6.08
CA VAL A 118 -6.66 6.46 6.89
C VAL A 118 -5.95 7.78 7.16
N ASP A 119 -6.46 8.88 6.59
CA ASP A 119 -5.81 10.18 6.62
C ASP A 119 -6.77 11.28 7.16
N ALA A 120 -6.20 12.20 7.94
CA ALA A 120 -6.89 13.38 8.44
C ALA A 120 -6.57 14.65 7.62
N SER A 121 -5.59 14.59 6.70
CA SER A 121 -5.21 15.77 5.91
C SER A 121 -6.29 16.14 4.90
N ASN A 122 -6.58 17.44 4.78
CA ASN A 122 -7.65 17.97 3.92
C ASN A 122 -9.05 17.39 4.22
N ALA A 123 -9.26 16.83 5.41
CA ALA A 123 -10.58 16.44 5.92
C ALA A 123 -11.19 17.58 6.75
N ALA A 124 -12.49 17.53 6.97
CA ALA A 124 -13.15 18.44 7.91
C ALA A 124 -12.60 18.24 9.34
N PRO A 125 -12.61 19.28 10.20
CA PRO A 125 -12.18 19.14 11.59
C PRO A 125 -12.93 17.99 12.29
N GLY A 126 -12.20 17.15 13.01
CA GLY A 126 -12.78 16.00 13.72
C GLY A 126 -13.12 14.79 12.88
N VAL A 127 -12.70 14.74 11.63
CA VAL A 127 -12.99 13.65 10.68
C VAL A 127 -11.69 13.09 10.09
N VAL A 128 -11.67 11.78 9.83
CA VAL A 128 -10.68 11.10 8.99
C VAL A 128 -11.35 10.52 7.76
N LEU A 129 -10.60 10.43 6.67
CA LEU A 129 -11.02 9.85 5.41
C LEU A 129 -10.51 8.42 5.30
N LEU A 130 -11.34 7.54 4.73
CA LEU A 130 -11.01 6.16 4.42
C LEU A 130 -10.86 6.00 2.91
N LEU A 131 -10.02 5.07 2.48
CA LEU A 131 -9.96 4.68 1.07
C LEU A 131 -11.21 3.89 0.66
N SER A 132 -11.56 3.92 -0.63
CA SER A 132 -12.49 2.94 -1.17
C SER A 132 -11.90 1.54 -1.05
N ALA A 133 -12.69 0.58 -0.61
CA ALA A 133 -12.25 -0.82 -0.52
C ALA A 133 -11.92 -1.43 -1.89
N ASP A 134 -12.51 -0.92 -2.95
CA ASP A 134 -12.20 -1.26 -4.35
C ASP A 134 -11.97 0.05 -5.12
N GLY A 135 -10.68 0.38 -5.32
CA GLY A 135 -10.24 1.56 -6.06
C GLY A 135 -10.59 1.47 -7.55
N ASP A 136 -10.54 0.28 -8.11
CA ASP A 136 -10.85 0.05 -9.53
C ASP A 136 -12.35 0.20 -9.79
N ASP A 137 -13.22 -0.30 -8.90
CA ASP A 137 -14.67 -0.08 -9.00
C ASP A 137 -15.01 1.41 -8.89
N ALA A 138 -14.37 2.13 -7.98
CA ALA A 138 -14.54 3.58 -7.87
C ALA A 138 -14.09 4.31 -9.16
N ALA A 139 -12.98 3.89 -9.78
CA ALA A 139 -12.51 4.43 -11.05
C ALA A 139 -13.48 4.11 -12.21
N ARG A 140 -14.00 2.88 -12.30
CA ARG A 140 -15.00 2.46 -13.31
C ARG A 140 -16.28 3.30 -13.20
N ARG A 141 -16.79 3.47 -11.98
CA ARG A 141 -18.00 4.29 -11.74
C ARG A 141 -17.79 5.74 -12.12
N LEU A 142 -16.64 6.32 -11.76
CA LEU A 142 -16.31 7.70 -12.12
C LEU A 142 -16.16 7.85 -13.64
N ARG A 143 -15.48 6.92 -14.33
CA ARG A 143 -15.36 6.89 -15.78
C ARG A 143 -16.73 6.82 -16.46
N ALA A 144 -17.57 5.88 -16.03
CA ALA A 144 -18.93 5.73 -16.56
C ALA A 144 -19.76 7.01 -16.37
N SER A 145 -19.64 7.67 -15.21
CA SER A 145 -20.30 8.94 -14.94
C SER A 145 -19.79 10.07 -15.83
N LEU A 146 -18.48 10.18 -16.05
CA LEU A 146 -17.88 11.16 -16.97
C LEU A 146 -18.43 10.96 -18.41
N VAL A 147 -18.42 9.72 -18.91
CA VAL A 147 -18.90 9.39 -20.26
C VAL A 147 -20.39 9.66 -20.40
N SER A 148 -21.21 9.28 -19.42
CA SER A 148 -22.66 9.53 -19.44
C SER A 148 -23.04 11.02 -19.45
N GLN A 149 -22.13 11.87 -18.96
CA GLN A 149 -22.27 13.33 -18.95
C GLN A 149 -21.59 14.01 -20.13
N GLY A 150 -21.14 13.27 -21.13
CA GLY A 150 -20.63 13.78 -22.39
C GLY A 150 -19.13 13.87 -22.49
N ALA A 151 -18.36 13.30 -21.57
CA ALA A 151 -16.93 13.14 -21.78
C ALA A 151 -16.65 12.24 -22.99
N PRO A 152 -15.60 12.51 -23.77
CA PRO A 152 -15.12 11.59 -24.79
C PRO A 152 -14.51 10.33 -24.14
N LEU A 153 -13.97 9.41 -24.94
CA LEU A 153 -13.26 8.24 -24.43
C LEU A 153 -12.02 8.69 -23.65
N VAL A 154 -12.03 8.47 -22.33
CA VAL A 154 -10.97 8.85 -21.39
C VAL A 154 -10.57 7.68 -20.48
N GLY A 155 -9.35 7.70 -19.99
CA GLY A 155 -8.92 6.89 -18.84
C GLY A 155 -9.16 7.64 -17.53
N VAL A 156 -9.28 6.91 -16.43
CA VAL A 156 -9.37 7.44 -15.06
C VAL A 156 -8.33 6.76 -14.18
N VAL A 157 -7.60 7.54 -13.38
CA VAL A 157 -6.69 7.04 -12.34
C VAL A 157 -7.04 7.70 -11.02
N ILE A 158 -7.33 6.91 -10.00
CA ILE A 158 -7.50 7.37 -8.61
C ILE A 158 -6.16 7.19 -7.91
N THR A 159 -5.67 8.23 -7.23
CA THR A 159 -4.33 8.25 -6.65
C THR A 159 -4.34 8.52 -5.15
N ASP A 160 -3.35 7.98 -4.45
CA ASP A 160 -3.00 8.43 -3.11
C ASP A 160 -1.49 8.61 -2.97
N THR A 161 -1.08 9.34 -1.92
CA THR A 161 0.34 9.64 -1.68
C THR A 161 0.91 8.71 -0.63
N ALA A 162 1.99 7.99 -0.95
CA ALA A 162 2.68 7.14 0.01
C ALA A 162 4.20 7.32 0.00
N GLY A 163 4.83 6.93 1.12
CA GLY A 163 6.26 6.67 1.21
C GLY A 163 6.62 5.40 0.45
N ARG A 164 7.89 5.28 0.10
CA ARG A 164 8.43 4.09 -0.57
C ARG A 164 9.56 3.50 0.27
N ALA A 165 9.63 2.19 0.34
CA ALA A 165 10.77 1.52 0.95
C ALA A 165 12.08 2.00 0.29
N TRP A 166 13.15 2.15 1.08
CA TRP A 166 14.50 2.52 0.65
C TRP A 166 14.65 3.94 0.06
N ARG A 167 13.62 4.76 0.04
CA ARG A 167 13.66 6.12 -0.50
C ARG A 167 13.00 7.12 0.43
N THR A 168 13.62 8.29 0.56
CA THR A 168 13.03 9.45 1.24
C THR A 168 12.04 10.15 0.32
N GLY A 169 11.02 10.76 0.91
CA GLY A 169 9.95 11.48 0.20
C GLY A 169 8.75 10.57 -0.10
N GLN A 170 7.66 11.21 -0.46
CA GLN A 170 6.41 10.59 -0.86
C GLN A 170 6.16 10.87 -2.34
N THR A 171 5.31 10.08 -2.96
CA THR A 171 4.83 10.28 -4.33
C THR A 171 3.43 9.70 -4.44
N ASP A 172 2.64 10.19 -5.38
CA ASP A 172 1.38 9.55 -5.70
C ASP A 172 1.63 8.23 -6.44
N PHE A 173 0.74 7.29 -6.20
CA PHE A 173 0.64 6.01 -6.88
C PHE A 173 -0.82 5.71 -7.21
N ALA A 174 -1.09 4.81 -8.15
CA ALA A 174 -2.42 4.44 -8.55
C ALA A 174 -3.06 3.48 -7.54
N LEU A 175 -4.20 3.88 -6.97
CA LEU A 175 -5.06 3.02 -6.13
C LEU A 175 -6.13 2.30 -6.93
N GLY A 176 -6.54 2.89 -8.04
CA GLY A 176 -7.53 2.34 -8.94
C GLY A 176 -7.41 2.99 -10.30
N CYS A 177 -7.72 2.26 -11.36
CA CYS A 177 -7.81 2.82 -12.69
C CYS A 177 -8.90 2.14 -13.53
N ALA A 178 -9.38 2.85 -14.55
CA ALA A 178 -10.35 2.34 -15.50
C ALA A 178 -10.12 2.95 -16.88
N GLY A 179 -10.34 2.15 -17.94
CA GLY A 179 -10.14 2.57 -19.31
C GLY A 179 -8.67 2.80 -19.65
N LEU A 180 -7.77 2.05 -19.01
CA LEU A 180 -6.33 2.25 -19.10
C LEU A 180 -5.59 0.92 -18.92
N GLN A 181 -4.48 0.72 -19.68
CA GLN A 181 -3.50 -0.31 -19.38
C GLN A 181 -2.55 0.19 -18.28
N PRO A 182 -2.57 -0.40 -17.07
CA PRO A 182 -1.77 0.11 -15.96
C PRO A 182 -0.30 -0.30 -16.04
N ILE A 183 0.00 -1.36 -16.79
CA ILE A 183 1.34 -1.90 -17.01
C ILE A 183 1.61 -1.92 -18.51
N ASP A 184 2.77 -1.43 -18.90
CA ASP A 184 3.32 -1.58 -20.23
C ASP A 184 4.41 -2.65 -20.19
N ASP A 185 4.09 -3.83 -20.74
CA ASP A 185 4.96 -5.01 -20.73
C ASP A 185 5.87 -4.99 -21.97
N LEU A 186 7.14 -4.70 -21.74
CA LEU A 186 8.17 -4.66 -22.78
C LEU A 186 8.98 -5.97 -22.90
N ARG A 187 8.60 -7.01 -22.15
CA ARG A 187 9.30 -8.30 -22.22
C ARG A 187 9.17 -8.91 -23.62
N GLY A 188 10.30 -9.39 -24.16
CA GLY A 188 10.37 -9.90 -25.53
C GLY A 188 10.56 -8.82 -26.60
N MET A 189 10.50 -7.53 -26.26
CA MET A 189 10.84 -6.44 -27.17
C MET A 189 12.37 -6.26 -27.26
N PRO A 190 12.93 -5.92 -28.43
CA PRO A 190 14.34 -5.60 -28.53
C PRO A 190 14.64 -4.22 -27.93
N ASP A 191 15.76 -4.11 -27.22
CA ASP A 191 16.31 -2.82 -26.82
C ASP A 191 16.99 -2.10 -28.02
N ALA A 192 17.56 -0.91 -27.78
CA ALA A 192 18.24 -0.14 -28.83
C ALA A 192 19.47 -0.84 -29.44
N SER A 193 20.01 -1.88 -28.80
CA SER A 193 21.10 -2.72 -29.29
C SER A 193 20.64 -3.99 -30.01
N GLY A 194 19.33 -4.28 -29.97
CA GLY A 194 18.70 -5.47 -30.50
C GLY A 194 18.66 -6.66 -29.53
N ALA A 195 19.05 -6.48 -28.25
CA ALA A 195 18.91 -7.50 -27.22
C ALA A 195 17.48 -7.51 -26.68
N LEU A 196 16.93 -8.72 -26.43
CA LEU A 196 15.56 -8.83 -25.89
C LEU A 196 15.50 -8.39 -24.44
N LEU A 197 14.50 -7.58 -24.11
CA LEU A 197 14.16 -7.22 -22.73
C LEU A 197 13.50 -8.42 -22.05
N GLU A 198 14.07 -8.91 -20.95
CA GLU A 198 13.58 -10.12 -20.27
C GLU A 198 12.64 -9.83 -19.11
N VAL A 199 12.80 -8.67 -18.45
CA VAL A 199 12.14 -8.36 -17.18
C VAL A 199 11.48 -6.99 -17.14
N THR A 200 11.48 -6.24 -18.23
CA THR A 200 11.05 -4.84 -18.24
C THR A 200 9.54 -4.73 -18.36
N GLU A 201 8.91 -4.32 -17.26
CA GLU A 201 7.51 -3.92 -17.18
C GLU A 201 7.46 -2.52 -16.57
N ARG A 202 6.75 -1.58 -17.24
CA ARG A 202 6.60 -0.21 -16.76
C ARG A 202 5.27 -0.07 -16.02
N ALA A 203 5.30 0.37 -14.75
CA ALA A 203 4.12 0.69 -13.97
C ALA A 203 3.54 2.05 -14.42
N VAL A 204 2.87 2.07 -15.57
CA VAL A 204 2.49 3.32 -16.24
C VAL A 204 1.45 4.09 -15.46
N ALA A 205 0.50 3.41 -14.81
CA ALA A 205 -0.49 4.10 -13.99
C ALA A 205 0.15 4.82 -12.80
N ASP A 206 1.20 4.24 -12.16
CA ASP A 206 1.96 4.91 -11.11
C ASP A 206 2.77 6.10 -11.65
N GLN A 207 3.34 5.99 -12.83
CA GLN A 207 4.04 7.10 -13.49
C GLN A 207 3.09 8.26 -13.79
N ILE A 208 1.88 7.96 -14.25
CA ILE A 208 0.81 8.94 -14.50
C ILE A 208 0.38 9.60 -13.17
N ALA A 209 0.19 8.81 -12.13
CA ALA A 209 -0.14 9.30 -10.79
C ALA A 209 0.91 10.28 -10.26
N ALA A 210 2.19 9.90 -10.35
CA ALA A 210 3.32 10.71 -9.91
C ALA A 210 3.46 12.00 -10.75
N ALA A 211 3.26 11.94 -12.06
CA ALA A 211 3.29 13.12 -12.92
C ALA A 211 2.16 14.10 -12.57
N ALA A 212 0.97 13.60 -12.33
CA ALA A 212 -0.18 14.42 -11.93
C ALA A 212 0.01 15.08 -10.55
N ASP A 213 0.71 14.41 -9.61
CA ASP A 213 0.99 14.97 -8.28
C ASP A 213 1.81 16.27 -8.34
N LEU A 214 2.69 16.41 -9.35
CA LEU A 214 3.48 17.62 -9.55
C LEU A 214 2.63 18.88 -9.76
N VAL A 215 1.44 18.75 -10.32
CA VAL A 215 0.55 19.90 -10.60
C VAL A 215 -0.62 19.98 -9.62
N LYS A 216 -1.00 18.87 -8.97
CA LYS A 216 -2.04 18.86 -7.94
C LYS A 216 -1.62 19.60 -6.68
N ALA A 217 -0.37 19.43 -6.24
CA ALA A 217 0.23 20.01 -5.04
C ALA A 217 -0.65 20.00 -3.77
N LYS A 218 -0.14 19.49 -2.67
CA LYS A 218 -0.91 19.23 -1.42
C LYS A 218 -1.55 20.47 -0.77
N ALA A 219 -0.97 21.64 -0.98
CA ALA A 219 -1.41 22.89 -0.35
C ALA A 219 -2.28 23.76 -1.26
N SER A 220 -2.46 23.40 -2.52
CA SER A 220 -3.13 24.25 -3.53
C SER A 220 -4.65 24.06 -3.60
N GLY A 221 -5.19 23.02 -2.93
CA GLY A 221 -6.62 22.67 -3.04
C GLY A 221 -7.01 22.14 -4.43
N VAL A 222 -6.05 21.66 -5.22
CA VAL A 222 -6.29 21.09 -6.55
C VAL A 222 -6.29 19.56 -6.46
N PRO A 223 -7.47 18.91 -6.49
CA PRO A 223 -7.57 17.48 -6.23
C PRO A 223 -7.41 16.61 -7.48
N ALA A 224 -7.37 17.19 -8.66
CA ALA A 224 -7.36 16.45 -9.92
C ALA A 224 -6.52 17.11 -11.00
N ALA A 225 -6.10 16.32 -11.98
CA ALA A 225 -5.36 16.76 -13.15
C ALA A 225 -5.78 15.96 -14.39
N VAL A 226 -5.47 16.48 -15.57
CA VAL A 226 -5.58 15.78 -16.85
C VAL A 226 -4.16 15.53 -17.37
N VAL A 227 -3.89 14.29 -17.74
CA VAL A 227 -2.67 13.87 -18.45
C VAL A 227 -3.04 13.60 -19.89
N ARG A 228 -2.35 14.27 -20.82
CA ARG A 228 -2.55 14.19 -22.28
C ARG A 228 -1.26 13.80 -22.97
N GLY A 229 -1.33 13.00 -24.02
CA GLY A 229 -0.19 12.49 -24.79
C GLY A 229 -0.01 10.97 -24.66
N LEU A 230 -0.88 10.29 -23.91
CA LEU A 230 -0.82 8.85 -23.66
C LEU A 230 -2.05 8.11 -24.23
N SER A 231 -2.60 8.57 -25.35
CA SER A 231 -3.88 8.05 -25.90
C SER A 231 -3.81 6.56 -26.27
N SER A 232 -2.65 6.03 -26.61
CA SER A 232 -2.44 4.60 -26.89
C SER A 232 -2.62 3.69 -25.69
N LEU A 233 -2.58 4.23 -24.46
CA LEU A 233 -2.85 3.48 -23.23
C LEU A 233 -4.34 3.46 -22.88
N VAL A 234 -5.14 4.36 -23.46
CA VAL A 234 -6.58 4.45 -23.15
C VAL A 234 -7.34 3.41 -23.94
N THR A 235 -8.13 2.59 -23.25
CA THR A 235 -8.90 1.48 -23.81
C THR A 235 -10.40 1.78 -23.84
N GLU A 236 -11.14 1.10 -24.74
CA GLU A 236 -12.59 1.20 -24.78
C GLU A 236 -13.24 0.51 -23.57
N ASP A 237 -12.73 -0.64 -23.20
CA ASP A 237 -13.11 -1.35 -21.97
C ASP A 237 -12.49 -0.70 -20.72
N ASP A 238 -12.84 -1.21 -19.55
CA ASP A 238 -12.31 -0.68 -18.29
C ASP A 238 -10.88 -1.14 -17.99
N GLY A 239 -10.35 -2.13 -18.69
CA GLY A 239 -9.04 -2.69 -18.47
C GLY A 239 -8.92 -3.49 -17.15
N PRO A 240 -7.71 -3.95 -16.82
CA PRO A 240 -7.48 -4.83 -15.67
C PRO A 240 -7.51 -4.11 -14.31
N GLY A 241 -7.46 -2.78 -14.30
CA GLY A 241 -7.41 -2.00 -13.06
C GLY A 241 -6.01 -1.88 -12.45
N ALA A 242 -5.86 -0.99 -11.46
CA ALA A 242 -4.61 -0.78 -10.75
C ALA A 242 -4.24 -1.97 -9.83
N THR A 243 -5.20 -2.84 -9.53
CA THR A 243 -4.96 -4.11 -8.81
C THR A 243 -3.91 -4.96 -9.52
N ALA A 244 -3.78 -4.85 -10.85
CA ALA A 244 -2.72 -5.52 -11.63
C ALA A 244 -1.29 -5.07 -11.24
N LEU A 245 -1.13 -3.93 -10.56
CA LEU A 245 0.17 -3.44 -10.06
C LEU A 245 0.57 -4.09 -8.72
N LEU A 246 -0.37 -4.74 -8.03
CA LEU A 246 -0.07 -5.45 -6.79
C LEU A 246 0.69 -6.74 -7.12
N ARG A 247 1.83 -6.93 -6.44
CA ARG A 247 2.60 -8.16 -6.64
C ARG A 247 1.86 -9.36 -6.07
N GLU A 248 1.90 -10.44 -6.85
CA GLU A 248 1.48 -11.75 -6.35
C GLU A 248 2.37 -12.17 -5.17
N PRO A 249 1.79 -12.61 -4.04
CA PRO A 249 2.56 -12.96 -2.85
C PRO A 249 3.70 -13.97 -3.08
N SER A 250 3.56 -14.85 -4.06
CA SER A 250 4.58 -15.87 -4.41
C SER A 250 5.81 -15.27 -5.11
N SER A 251 5.68 -14.10 -5.71
CA SER A 251 6.74 -13.41 -6.46
C SER A 251 7.27 -12.15 -5.76
N ASP A 252 6.70 -11.79 -4.60
CA ASP A 252 7.12 -10.62 -3.85
C ASP A 252 8.27 -10.96 -2.89
N TRP A 253 9.43 -10.38 -3.15
CA TRP A 253 10.62 -10.57 -2.31
C TRP A 253 10.50 -9.92 -0.93
N PHE A 254 9.59 -8.95 -0.77
CA PHE A 254 9.34 -8.21 0.46
C PHE A 254 7.99 -8.53 1.09
N ARG A 255 7.42 -9.68 0.72
CA ARG A 255 6.12 -10.16 1.20
C ARG A 255 6.00 -10.14 2.72
N TYR A 256 7.06 -10.56 3.40
CA TYR A 256 7.07 -10.67 4.86
C TYR A 256 7.70 -9.43 5.49
N GLY A 257 7.04 -8.88 6.49
CA GLY A 257 7.66 -7.96 7.42
C GLY A 257 8.70 -8.68 8.30
N HIS A 258 9.50 -7.93 9.04
CA HIS A 258 10.60 -8.50 9.82
C HIS A 258 10.14 -9.51 10.90
N VAL A 259 9.00 -9.27 11.56
CA VAL A 259 8.43 -10.20 12.57
C VAL A 259 8.02 -11.51 11.90
N GLU A 260 7.26 -11.40 10.82
CA GLU A 260 6.75 -12.56 10.07
C GLU A 260 7.89 -13.35 9.41
N ALA A 261 8.90 -12.64 8.85
CA ALA A 261 10.07 -13.27 8.24
C ALA A 261 10.90 -14.09 9.25
N VAL A 262 11.13 -13.55 10.44
CA VAL A 262 11.83 -14.26 11.51
C VAL A 262 10.99 -15.46 12.00
N GLY A 263 9.69 -15.27 12.18
CA GLY A 263 8.77 -16.36 12.53
C GLY A 263 8.83 -17.51 11.50
N ALA A 264 8.72 -17.18 10.21
CA ALA A 264 8.80 -18.16 9.13
C ALA A 264 10.16 -18.86 9.07
N ALA A 265 11.27 -18.14 9.27
CA ALA A 265 12.61 -18.73 9.34
C ALA A 265 12.76 -19.69 10.55
N LEU A 266 12.01 -19.45 11.61
CA LEU A 266 11.92 -20.31 12.79
C LEU A 266 10.85 -21.42 12.68
N GLY A 267 10.21 -21.59 11.49
CA GLY A 267 9.26 -22.65 11.22
C GLY A 267 7.82 -22.36 11.65
N VAL A 268 7.50 -21.12 12.03
CA VAL A 268 6.13 -20.71 12.34
C VAL A 268 5.37 -20.46 11.02
N PRO A 269 4.17 -21.03 10.84
CA PRO A 269 3.35 -20.74 9.67
C PRO A 269 3.03 -19.23 9.56
N THR A 270 2.98 -18.74 8.34
CA THR A 270 2.64 -17.33 8.07
C THR A 270 1.22 -16.99 8.52
N GLY A 271 1.03 -15.78 9.05
CA GLY A 271 -0.24 -15.35 9.63
C GLY A 271 -0.50 -15.83 11.06
N VAL A 272 0.41 -16.61 11.62
CA VAL A 272 0.41 -17.02 13.03
C VAL A 272 1.44 -16.16 13.77
N GLU A 273 1.13 -15.75 15.01
CA GLU A 273 2.03 -14.91 15.83
C GLU A 273 2.41 -13.58 15.13
N VAL A 274 1.43 -12.89 14.59
CA VAL A 274 1.62 -11.57 13.92
C VAL A 274 1.36 -10.42 14.88
N PRO A 275 2.02 -9.25 14.68
CA PRO A 275 1.77 -8.05 15.47
C PRO A 275 0.32 -7.56 15.36
N GLY A 276 -0.21 -7.06 16.48
CA GLY A 276 -1.48 -6.37 16.49
C GLY A 276 -1.40 -4.95 15.90
N VAL A 277 -2.56 -4.39 15.59
CA VAL A 277 -2.64 -2.99 15.15
C VAL A 277 -2.58 -2.06 16.37
N GLY A 278 -1.67 -1.09 16.33
CA GLY A 278 -1.48 -0.12 17.40
C GLY A 278 -0.42 -0.53 18.43
N PRO A 279 -0.21 0.29 19.47
CA PRO A 279 0.78 0.01 20.50
C PRO A 279 0.41 -1.22 21.33
N GLU A 280 1.34 -2.15 21.43
CA GLU A 280 1.19 -3.35 22.26
C GLU A 280 2.02 -3.24 23.56
N PRO A 281 1.50 -3.78 24.68
CA PRO A 281 2.28 -3.96 25.90
C PRO A 281 3.50 -4.85 25.65
N LEU A 282 4.60 -4.60 26.34
CA LEU A 282 5.83 -5.40 26.27
C LEU A 282 5.52 -6.90 26.53
N GLN A 283 4.64 -7.20 27.48
CA GLN A 283 4.22 -8.55 27.79
C GLN A 283 3.61 -9.29 26.58
N HIS A 284 2.80 -8.63 25.76
CA HIS A 284 2.18 -9.27 24.59
C HIS A 284 3.25 -9.62 23.53
N LYS A 285 4.18 -8.71 23.29
CA LYS A 285 5.33 -8.95 22.40
C LYS A 285 6.24 -10.07 22.93
N ALA A 286 6.55 -10.06 24.22
CA ALA A 286 7.34 -11.10 24.86
C ALA A 286 6.65 -12.48 24.78
N GLN A 287 5.31 -12.52 24.93
CA GLN A 287 4.54 -13.75 24.80
C GLN A 287 4.54 -14.27 23.36
N ARG A 288 4.37 -13.39 22.37
CA ARG A 288 4.44 -13.77 20.96
C ARG A 288 5.84 -14.29 20.59
N ALA A 289 6.90 -13.63 21.05
CA ALA A 289 8.27 -14.10 20.86
C ALA A 289 8.51 -15.48 21.50
N LEU A 290 7.95 -15.73 22.68
CA LEU A 290 7.99 -17.04 23.32
C LEU A 290 7.26 -18.09 22.49
N ASN A 291 6.05 -17.80 22.01
CA ASN A 291 5.28 -18.72 21.17
C ASN A 291 6.07 -19.10 19.90
N VAL A 292 6.70 -18.13 19.24
CA VAL A 292 7.59 -18.37 18.09
C VAL A 292 8.76 -19.27 18.47
N ALA A 293 9.38 -19.07 19.63
CA ALA A 293 10.49 -19.90 20.09
C ALA A 293 10.05 -21.35 20.38
N LEU A 294 8.90 -21.53 21.01
CA LEU A 294 8.34 -22.84 21.36
C LEU A 294 7.86 -23.64 20.14
N HIS A 295 7.68 -23.01 18.98
CA HIS A 295 7.33 -23.70 17.73
C HIS A 295 8.53 -24.48 17.15
N SER A 296 9.24 -25.19 18.00
CA SER A 296 10.53 -25.84 17.67
C SER A 296 10.42 -27.34 17.42
N GLY A 297 9.30 -27.96 17.77
CA GLY A 297 9.15 -29.44 17.77
C GLY A 297 9.96 -30.16 18.85
N VAL A 298 10.61 -29.42 19.75
CA VAL A 298 11.36 -29.93 20.89
C VAL A 298 10.44 -30.01 22.12
N ASP A 299 10.64 -30.98 22.99
CA ASP A 299 9.93 -31.06 24.29
C ASP A 299 10.45 -29.96 25.22
N CYS A 300 9.73 -28.84 25.23
CA CYS A 300 10.12 -27.65 25.95
C CYS A 300 8.90 -26.83 26.41
N SER A 301 9.14 -25.98 27.40
CA SER A 301 8.12 -25.07 27.91
C SER A 301 8.71 -23.70 28.23
N GLY A 302 7.84 -22.70 28.33
CA GLY A 302 8.23 -21.37 28.74
C GLY A 302 7.09 -20.61 29.37
N VAL A 303 7.42 -19.64 30.22
CA VAL A 303 6.46 -18.79 30.91
C VAL A 303 6.98 -17.36 30.92
N VAL A 304 6.10 -16.40 30.55
CA VAL A 304 6.38 -14.95 30.66
C VAL A 304 5.86 -14.45 32.00
N GLN A 305 6.74 -13.82 32.75
CA GLN A 305 6.41 -13.13 34.01
C GLN A 305 6.59 -11.60 33.77
N PRO A 306 5.49 -10.83 33.81
CA PRO A 306 5.58 -9.40 33.60
C PRO A 306 6.22 -8.69 34.81
N GLY A 307 7.07 -7.69 34.54
CA GLY A 307 7.60 -6.72 35.49
C GLY A 307 7.24 -5.30 35.03
N ASP A 308 7.68 -4.27 35.76
CA ASP A 308 7.30 -2.86 35.49
C ASP A 308 7.80 -2.36 34.14
N GLN A 309 9.05 -2.66 33.76
CA GLN A 309 9.68 -2.21 32.50
C GLN A 309 10.37 -3.35 31.73
N SER A 310 10.20 -4.57 32.18
CA SER A 310 10.78 -5.78 31.58
C SER A 310 9.84 -6.96 31.81
N CYS A 311 10.09 -8.07 31.06
CA CYS A 311 9.45 -9.34 31.31
C CYS A 311 10.54 -10.40 31.49
N ASP A 312 10.43 -11.22 32.50
CA ASP A 312 11.27 -12.41 32.64
C ASP A 312 10.60 -13.59 31.94
N ILE A 313 11.30 -14.21 31.02
CA ILE A 313 10.84 -15.38 30.26
C ILE A 313 11.67 -16.57 30.75
N THR A 314 11.05 -17.45 31.50
CA THR A 314 11.67 -18.70 31.95
C THR A 314 11.47 -19.77 30.90
N LEU A 315 12.54 -20.37 30.42
CA LEU A 315 12.57 -21.50 29.50
C LEU A 315 13.00 -22.78 30.22
N THR A 316 12.41 -23.89 29.86
CA THR A 316 12.80 -25.23 30.37
C THR A 316 12.78 -26.21 29.21
N ALA A 317 13.81 -27.06 29.11
CA ALA A 317 13.94 -28.07 28.07
C ALA A 317 14.42 -29.42 28.67
N GLY A 318 14.34 -30.48 27.89
CA GLY A 318 14.71 -31.83 28.30
C GLY A 318 16.22 -32.02 28.50
N ASP A 319 17.05 -31.25 27.78
CA ASP A 319 18.51 -31.22 27.91
C ASP A 319 19.09 -29.84 27.68
N GLU A 320 20.42 -29.71 27.89
CA GLU A 320 21.13 -28.41 27.75
C GLU A 320 21.24 -27.96 26.32
N PHE A 321 21.31 -28.86 25.33
CA PHE A 321 21.36 -28.50 23.91
C PHE A 321 20.04 -27.86 23.48
N ASP A 322 18.92 -28.50 23.81
CA ASP A 322 17.58 -28.02 23.53
C ASP A 322 17.28 -26.67 24.22
N CYS A 323 17.75 -26.52 25.47
CA CYS A 323 17.68 -25.26 26.19
C CYS A 323 18.46 -24.14 25.47
N GLY A 324 19.64 -24.47 24.91
CA GLY A 324 20.44 -23.55 24.10
C GLY A 324 19.72 -23.15 22.78
N VAL A 325 19.18 -24.12 22.07
CA VAL A 325 18.40 -23.90 20.84
C VAL A 325 17.20 -23.00 21.12
N LEU A 326 16.43 -23.32 22.16
CA LEU A 326 15.24 -22.53 22.52
C LEU A 326 15.60 -21.09 22.92
N THR A 327 16.70 -20.92 23.66
CA THR A 327 17.22 -19.59 24.04
C THR A 327 17.59 -18.77 22.80
N ALA A 328 18.29 -19.37 21.83
CA ALA A 328 18.69 -18.67 20.59
C ALA A 328 17.47 -18.29 19.75
N ARG A 329 16.48 -19.18 19.65
CA ARG A 329 15.21 -18.90 18.94
C ARG A 329 14.45 -17.75 19.61
N LEU A 330 14.37 -17.74 20.94
CA LEU A 330 13.73 -16.66 21.70
C LEU A 330 14.43 -15.34 21.48
N GLN A 331 15.76 -15.30 21.49
CA GLN A 331 16.52 -14.08 21.22
C GLN A 331 16.25 -13.51 19.81
N ALA A 332 16.19 -14.39 18.80
CA ALA A 332 15.85 -13.97 17.43
C ALA A 332 14.41 -13.43 17.35
N ALA A 333 13.45 -14.08 18.01
CA ALA A 333 12.07 -13.63 18.04
C ALA A 333 11.89 -12.31 18.82
N LEU A 334 12.59 -12.12 19.96
CA LEU A 334 12.60 -10.86 20.70
C LEU A 334 13.17 -9.71 19.86
N TRP A 335 14.26 -9.98 19.14
CA TRP A 335 14.83 -8.97 18.23
C TRP A 335 13.81 -8.52 17.17
N ALA A 336 13.04 -9.45 16.61
CA ALA A 336 12.00 -9.13 15.65
C ALA A 336 10.87 -8.24 16.25
N GLU A 337 10.66 -8.33 17.55
CA GLU A 337 9.69 -7.53 18.30
C GLU A 337 10.23 -6.16 18.77
N ASP A 338 11.39 -5.75 18.28
CA ASP A 338 12.14 -4.58 18.81
C ASP A 338 12.49 -4.68 20.31
N LEU A 339 12.64 -5.92 20.82
CA LEU A 339 13.02 -6.18 22.20
C LEU A 339 14.45 -6.71 22.30
N GLN A 340 15.12 -6.36 23.40
CA GLN A 340 16.40 -6.94 23.78
C GLN A 340 16.20 -8.04 24.83
N GLY A 341 17.04 -9.07 24.82
CA GLY A 341 17.02 -10.17 25.79
C GLY A 341 18.34 -10.37 26.49
N ARG A 342 18.36 -10.23 27.84
CA ARG A 342 19.52 -10.61 28.65
C ARG A 342 19.32 -12.02 29.19
N VAL A 343 20.24 -12.92 28.87
CA VAL A 343 20.14 -14.35 29.23
C VAL A 343 20.89 -14.63 30.52
N ARG A 344 20.27 -15.39 31.43
CA ARG A 344 20.87 -16.06 32.58
C ARG A 344 20.55 -17.53 32.50
N ARG A 345 21.53 -18.40 32.47
CA ARG A 345 21.37 -19.86 32.40
C ARG A 345 21.46 -20.50 33.78
N ASP A 346 20.70 -21.56 33.98
CA ASP A 346 20.73 -22.41 35.19
C ASP A 346 20.41 -23.85 34.80
N GLY A 347 21.44 -24.62 34.43
CA GLY A 347 21.30 -26.00 33.99
C GLY A 347 20.36 -26.18 32.77
N LEU A 348 19.27 -26.92 32.96
CA LEU A 348 18.24 -27.20 31.98
C LEU A 348 17.25 -26.02 31.75
N SER A 349 17.46 -24.93 32.48
CA SER A 349 16.62 -23.73 32.40
C SER A 349 17.42 -22.52 31.98
N ALA A 350 16.72 -21.57 31.35
CA ALA A 350 17.25 -20.23 31.08
C ALA A 350 16.19 -19.19 31.44
N VAL A 351 16.63 -18.08 31.99
CA VAL A 351 15.80 -16.89 32.18
C VAL A 351 16.28 -15.81 31.22
N VAL A 352 15.40 -15.34 30.37
CA VAL A 352 15.66 -14.24 29.44
C VAL A 352 14.84 -13.04 29.90
N THR A 353 15.53 -12.02 30.40
CA THR A 353 14.89 -10.75 30.74
C THR A 353 14.75 -9.91 29.46
N ALA A 354 13.52 -9.76 28.98
CA ALA A 354 13.15 -8.99 27.81
C ALA A 354 12.83 -7.53 28.19
N TYR A 355 13.34 -6.56 27.42
CA TYR A 355 13.12 -5.12 27.62
C TYR A 355 13.20 -4.36 26.28
N TRP A 356 12.73 -3.08 26.30
CA TRP A 356 12.79 -2.20 25.12
C TRP A 356 14.20 -1.77 24.75
#